data_21cb659bdaaa011ec4048298deffbf8b
#
_entry.id   21cb659bdaaa011ec4048298deffbf8b
#
_cell.length_a   1.000
_cell.length_b   1.000
_cell.length_c   1.000
_cell.angle_alpha   90.00
_cell.angle_beta   90.00
_cell.angle_gamma   90.00
#
_symmetry.space_group_name_H-M   'P 1'
#
loop_
_entity.id
_entity.type
_entity.pdbx_description
1 polymer ?
#
loop_
_entity_poly.entity_id
_entity_poly.type
_entity_poly.pdbx_seq_one_letter_code
_entity_poly.pdbx_strand_id
1 'polypeptide(L)'
;MNKVNQQVSKYIPAELQNLLDAASSSVSQILSHALFGHEVSEHDGTVLFRCRDNEKVKERMAIFAVADILRQRSKGDYVTFVVNRNINFTNICYMGCRFCGFAKRKEDKGSEWLEPAQVVERAQQAWDRGGTEVCIQGGLHPKMEGNYYRELVLAIKAALPDMHIHAFSPFEVWYGAVKSKLSYRDFLTDLKDCGLGSMPGTAAEILDTEVRQKLTK
;
A
#
# COMPACT_ATOMS: atom_id res chain seq x y z
N MET A 1 -23.72 6.05 4.23
CA MET A 1 -23.81 4.57 4.27
C MET A 1 -24.99 4.17 3.41
N ASN A 2 -24.72 3.62 2.23
CA ASN A 2 -25.73 3.39 1.20
C ASN A 2 -26.65 2.20 1.55
N LYS A 3 -27.96 2.38 1.40
CA LYS A 3 -29.03 1.38 1.55
C LYS A 3 -28.93 0.17 0.58
N VAL A 4 -27.91 0.07 -0.25
CA VAL A 4 -27.65 -1.02 -1.20
C VAL A 4 -27.13 -2.29 -0.49
N ASN A 5 -26.61 -2.19 0.75
CA ASN A 5 -26.01 -3.32 1.47
C ASN A 5 -27.02 -4.18 2.28
N GLN A 6 -28.31 -3.92 2.23
CA GLN A 6 -29.29 -4.66 3.07
C GLN A 6 -30.00 -5.82 2.39
N GLN A 7 -29.70 -6.15 1.13
CA GLN A 7 -30.33 -7.26 0.39
C GLN A 7 -29.35 -8.26 -0.22
N VAL A 8 -28.11 -8.33 0.26
CA VAL A 8 -27.23 -9.41 -0.16
C VAL A 8 -27.67 -10.69 0.55
N SER A 9 -28.26 -11.54 -0.25
CA SER A 9 -28.79 -12.87 0.07
C SER A 9 -28.10 -13.57 1.25
N LYS A 10 -28.88 -13.93 2.26
CA LYS A 10 -28.49 -14.83 3.37
C LYS A 10 -28.19 -16.27 2.91
N TYR A 11 -28.08 -16.49 1.61
CA TYR A 11 -27.84 -17.81 1.06
C TYR A 11 -26.35 -18.15 1.08
N ILE A 12 -26.01 -19.18 1.82
CA ILE A 12 -24.67 -19.81 1.79
C ILE A 12 -24.76 -20.97 0.79
N PRO A 13 -23.92 -21.00 -0.27
CA PRO A 13 -23.88 -22.14 -1.21
C PRO A 13 -23.60 -23.45 -0.47
N ALA A 14 -24.18 -24.55 -0.93
CA ALA A 14 -24.04 -25.86 -0.27
C ALA A 14 -22.57 -26.29 -0.16
N GLU A 15 -21.77 -26.02 -1.19
CA GLU A 15 -20.33 -26.30 -1.19
C GLU A 15 -19.59 -25.54 -0.08
N LEU A 16 -19.96 -24.28 0.14
CA LEU A 16 -19.38 -23.49 1.23
C LEU A 16 -19.83 -24.01 2.59
N GLN A 17 -21.13 -24.37 2.73
CA GLN A 17 -21.62 -24.94 3.96
C GLN A 17 -20.86 -26.24 4.33
N ASN A 18 -20.61 -27.11 3.36
CA ASN A 18 -19.80 -28.32 3.56
C ASN A 18 -18.40 -28.03 4.05
N LEU A 19 -17.77 -26.96 3.54
CA LEU A 19 -16.43 -26.52 3.99
C LEU A 19 -16.47 -25.97 5.42
N LEU A 20 -17.50 -25.20 5.76
CA LEU A 20 -17.69 -24.67 7.11
C LEU A 20 -17.94 -25.80 8.12
N ASP A 21 -18.74 -26.77 7.76
CA ASP A 21 -19.06 -27.92 8.61
C ASP A 21 -17.86 -28.87 8.82
N ALA A 22 -16.95 -28.90 7.84
CA ALA A 22 -15.71 -29.67 7.90
C ALA A 22 -14.58 -28.98 8.67
N ALA A 23 -14.68 -27.67 8.91
CA ALA A 23 -13.72 -26.90 9.70
C ALA A 23 -13.99 -27.09 11.21
N SER A 24 -12.98 -26.73 12.04
CA SER A 24 -13.19 -26.70 13.50
C SER A 24 -14.27 -25.66 13.86
N SER A 25 -15.01 -25.91 14.95
CA SER A 25 -16.15 -25.09 15.37
C SER A 25 -15.77 -23.61 15.55
N SER A 26 -14.59 -23.32 16.09
CA SER A 26 -14.11 -21.93 16.26
C SER A 26 -13.88 -21.24 14.91
N VAL A 27 -13.24 -21.90 13.95
CA VAL A 27 -13.02 -21.36 12.62
C VAL A 27 -14.34 -21.19 11.87
N SER A 28 -15.22 -22.19 11.89
CA SER A 28 -16.54 -22.13 11.27
C SER A 28 -17.37 -20.95 11.80
N GLN A 29 -17.37 -20.72 13.10
CA GLN A 29 -18.09 -19.61 13.72
C GLN A 29 -17.53 -18.24 13.28
N ILE A 30 -16.21 -18.06 13.31
CA ILE A 30 -15.57 -16.82 12.86
C ILE A 30 -15.92 -16.53 11.40
N LEU A 31 -15.80 -17.53 10.53
CA LEU A 31 -16.09 -17.39 9.10
C LEU A 31 -17.56 -17.10 8.83
N SER A 32 -18.47 -17.75 9.56
CA SER A 32 -19.90 -17.47 9.47
C SER A 32 -20.22 -16.03 9.89
N HIS A 33 -19.65 -15.54 10.99
CA HIS A 33 -19.82 -14.14 11.41
C HIS A 33 -19.31 -13.17 10.34
N ALA A 34 -18.14 -13.44 9.75
CA ALA A 34 -17.61 -12.61 8.66
C ALA A 34 -18.54 -12.57 7.43
N LEU A 35 -19.14 -13.70 7.04
CA LEU A 35 -20.14 -13.78 5.96
C LEU A 35 -21.37 -12.91 6.21
N PHE A 36 -21.76 -12.72 7.47
CA PHE A 36 -22.86 -11.85 7.87
C PHE A 36 -22.45 -10.38 8.07
N GLY A 37 -21.19 -10.03 7.75
CA GLY A 37 -20.70 -8.65 7.80
C GLY A 37 -20.17 -8.21 9.16
N HIS A 38 -19.94 -9.16 10.08
CA HIS A 38 -19.25 -8.84 11.33
C HIS A 38 -17.76 -8.68 11.10
N GLU A 39 -17.15 -7.76 11.80
CA GLU A 39 -15.70 -7.53 11.77
C GLU A 39 -14.96 -8.70 12.41
N VAL A 40 -13.87 -9.13 11.78
CA VAL A 40 -12.96 -10.14 12.35
C VAL A 40 -12.08 -9.44 13.38
N SER A 41 -12.20 -9.84 14.65
CA SER A 41 -11.39 -9.30 15.75
C SER A 41 -9.92 -9.73 15.62
N GLU A 42 -9.03 -9.06 16.35
CA GLU A 42 -7.61 -9.44 16.45
C GLU A 42 -7.44 -10.89 16.95
N HIS A 43 -8.26 -11.30 17.94
CA HIS A 43 -8.27 -12.66 18.42
C HIS A 43 -8.67 -13.65 17.32
N ASP A 44 -9.77 -13.35 16.60
CA ASP A 44 -10.26 -14.21 15.51
C ASP A 44 -9.24 -14.29 14.37
N GLY A 45 -8.62 -13.16 14.01
CA GLY A 45 -7.52 -13.13 13.05
C GLY A 45 -6.38 -14.04 13.45
N THR A 46 -6.00 -14.04 14.74
CA THR A 46 -4.96 -14.91 15.27
C THR A 46 -5.35 -16.39 15.15
N VAL A 47 -6.61 -16.74 15.42
CA VAL A 47 -7.14 -18.11 15.22
C VAL A 47 -7.03 -18.53 13.76
N LEU A 48 -7.46 -17.68 12.83
CA LEU A 48 -7.38 -17.96 11.39
C LEU A 48 -5.94 -18.12 10.90
N PHE A 49 -5.01 -17.27 11.36
CA PHE A 49 -3.59 -17.38 11.01
C PHE A 49 -2.93 -18.69 11.49
N ARG A 50 -3.41 -19.28 12.58
CA ARG A 50 -2.94 -20.60 13.05
C ARG A 50 -3.41 -21.78 12.18
N CYS A 51 -4.26 -21.55 11.18
CA CYS A 51 -4.69 -22.58 10.23
C CYS A 51 -3.72 -22.77 9.04
N ARG A 52 -2.51 -22.22 9.11
CA ARG A 52 -1.48 -22.34 8.04
C ARG A 52 -0.83 -23.72 7.94
N ASP A 53 -0.91 -24.55 8.95
CA ASP A 53 -0.24 -25.86 9.01
C ASP A 53 -0.88 -26.87 8.04
N ASN A 54 -0.08 -27.82 7.53
CA ASN A 54 -0.52 -28.77 6.52
C ASN A 54 -1.66 -29.69 7.00
N GLU A 55 -1.80 -29.87 8.30
CA GLU A 55 -2.87 -30.68 8.91
C GLU A 55 -4.24 -29.97 8.86
N LYS A 56 -4.27 -28.64 8.66
CA LYS A 56 -5.47 -27.80 8.66
C LYS A 56 -5.93 -27.39 7.26
N VAL A 57 -5.89 -28.32 6.32
CA VAL A 57 -6.28 -28.05 4.93
C VAL A 57 -7.74 -27.64 4.82
N LYS A 58 -8.64 -28.27 5.58
CA LYS A 58 -10.08 -27.99 5.54
C LYS A 58 -10.38 -26.57 6.01
N GLU A 59 -9.77 -26.13 7.10
CA GLU A 59 -9.88 -24.78 7.63
C GLU A 59 -9.40 -23.75 6.61
N ARG A 60 -8.24 -23.99 5.97
CA ARG A 60 -7.73 -23.08 4.94
C ARG A 60 -8.65 -22.98 3.73
N MET A 61 -9.19 -24.11 3.28
CA MET A 61 -10.14 -24.10 2.17
C MET A 61 -11.42 -23.33 2.52
N ALA A 62 -11.92 -23.46 3.75
CA ALA A 62 -13.05 -22.69 4.23
C ALA A 62 -12.71 -21.18 4.28
N ILE A 63 -11.52 -20.81 4.79
CA ILE A 63 -11.04 -19.40 4.83
C ILE A 63 -10.99 -18.82 3.41
N PHE A 64 -10.39 -19.54 2.46
CA PHE A 64 -10.27 -19.06 1.07
C PHE A 64 -11.64 -18.92 0.40
N ALA A 65 -12.55 -19.89 0.59
CA ALA A 65 -13.88 -19.84 0.02
C ALA A 65 -14.71 -18.66 0.57
N VAL A 66 -14.65 -18.43 1.89
CA VAL A 66 -15.32 -17.27 2.52
C VAL A 66 -14.73 -15.97 2.03
N ALA A 67 -13.41 -15.85 1.97
CA ALA A 67 -12.73 -14.66 1.47
C ALA A 67 -13.13 -14.35 0.02
N ASP A 68 -13.21 -15.36 -0.84
CA ASP A 68 -13.63 -15.20 -2.23
C ASP A 68 -15.09 -14.76 -2.35
N ILE A 69 -15.99 -15.33 -1.57
CA ILE A 69 -17.40 -14.89 -1.54
C ILE A 69 -17.52 -13.44 -1.06
N LEU A 70 -16.76 -13.03 -0.05
CA LEU A 70 -16.76 -11.65 0.42
C LEU A 70 -16.20 -10.70 -0.65
N ARG A 71 -15.13 -11.10 -1.35
CA ARG A 71 -14.63 -10.40 -2.52
C ARG A 71 -15.72 -10.25 -3.59
N GLN A 72 -16.34 -11.35 -3.98
CA GLN A 72 -17.39 -11.36 -5.00
C GLN A 72 -18.57 -10.47 -4.62
N ARG A 73 -19.03 -10.53 -3.36
CA ARG A 73 -20.10 -9.64 -2.87
C ARG A 73 -19.72 -8.17 -2.90
N SER A 74 -18.44 -7.85 -2.69
CA SER A 74 -17.93 -6.47 -2.63
C SER A 74 -17.60 -5.91 -4.01
N LYS A 75 -17.02 -6.71 -4.91
CA LYS A 75 -16.42 -6.25 -6.17
C LYS A 75 -16.91 -6.98 -7.41
N GLY A 76 -17.74 -8.05 -7.25
CA GLY A 76 -18.09 -8.92 -8.37
C GLY A 76 -16.85 -9.61 -8.97
N ASP A 77 -16.92 -9.96 -10.24
CA ASP A 77 -15.83 -10.65 -10.94
C ASP A 77 -14.94 -9.68 -11.76
N TYR A 78 -15.02 -8.39 -11.44
CA TYR A 78 -14.16 -7.40 -12.08
C TYR A 78 -12.74 -7.47 -11.52
N VAL A 79 -11.77 -7.57 -12.44
CA VAL A 79 -10.34 -7.42 -12.13
C VAL A 79 -9.90 -6.06 -12.63
N THR A 80 -9.35 -5.25 -11.74
CA THR A 80 -8.79 -3.96 -12.06
C THR A 80 -7.27 -4.02 -12.07
N PHE A 81 -6.65 -3.20 -12.91
CA PHE A 81 -5.20 -3.02 -12.96
C PHE A 81 -4.87 -1.56 -13.24
N VAL A 82 -3.67 -1.15 -12.93
CA VAL A 82 -3.16 0.17 -13.25
C VAL A 82 -1.93 0.02 -14.15
N VAL A 83 -1.86 0.84 -15.20
CA VAL A 83 -0.65 0.95 -16.02
C VAL A 83 0.20 2.05 -15.44
N ASN A 84 1.23 1.68 -14.68
CA ASN A 84 2.08 2.64 -14.00
C ASN A 84 3.56 2.52 -14.38
N ARG A 85 4.31 3.54 -14.00
CA ARG A 85 5.77 3.54 -14.03
C ARG A 85 6.33 3.91 -12.65
N ASN A 86 7.22 3.08 -12.15
CA ASN A 86 8.01 3.43 -10.96
C ASN A 86 9.11 4.45 -11.33
N ILE A 87 9.18 5.55 -10.58
CA ILE A 87 10.21 6.58 -10.73
C ILE A 87 10.86 6.81 -9.37
N ASN A 88 12.10 6.38 -9.25
CA ASN A 88 12.91 6.68 -8.08
C ASN A 88 13.69 7.96 -8.37
N PHE A 89 13.36 9.06 -7.69
CA PHE A 89 14.02 10.35 -7.91
C PHE A 89 15.42 10.40 -7.29
N THR A 90 15.71 9.57 -6.30
CA THR A 90 17.06 9.39 -5.77
C THR A 90 17.23 8.04 -5.09
N ASN A 91 18.38 7.43 -5.22
CA ASN A 91 18.80 6.30 -4.43
C ASN A 91 19.75 6.70 -3.28
N ILE A 92 20.10 7.98 -3.18
CA ILE A 92 20.95 8.47 -2.09
C ILE A 92 20.13 8.52 -0.80
N CYS A 93 20.56 7.74 0.22
CA CYS A 93 19.85 7.63 1.48
C CYS A 93 20.82 7.54 2.66
N TYR A 94 20.59 8.36 3.70
CA TYR A 94 21.43 8.33 4.91
C TYR A 94 21.03 7.28 5.94
N MET A 95 19.81 6.71 5.83
CA MET A 95 19.24 5.84 6.89
C MET A 95 19.95 4.52 7.07
N GLY A 96 20.35 3.84 6.00
CA GLY A 96 21.09 2.57 6.08
C GLY A 96 20.27 1.42 6.66
N CYS A 97 19.00 1.30 6.28
CA CYS A 97 18.17 0.17 6.62
C CYS A 97 18.78 -1.14 6.10
N ARG A 98 18.86 -2.16 6.97
CA ARG A 98 19.60 -3.43 6.67
C ARG A 98 18.96 -4.25 5.56
N PHE A 99 17.67 -4.11 5.32
CA PHE A 99 16.94 -4.83 4.27
C PHE A 99 16.94 -4.09 2.91
N CYS A 100 17.38 -2.83 2.87
CA CYS A 100 17.30 -2.00 1.67
C CYS A 100 18.55 -2.18 0.79
N GLY A 101 18.41 -2.92 -0.32
CA GLY A 101 19.45 -3.04 -1.35
C GLY A 101 19.51 -1.87 -2.34
N PHE A 102 18.58 -0.93 -2.25
CA PHE A 102 18.46 0.20 -3.15
C PHE A 102 19.34 1.40 -2.74
N ALA A 103 19.52 1.61 -1.43
CA ALA A 103 20.20 2.77 -0.89
C ALA A 103 21.68 2.84 -1.27
N LYS A 104 22.10 4.02 -1.71
CA LYS A 104 23.50 4.39 -1.99
C LYS A 104 23.94 5.53 -1.08
N ARG A 105 25.25 5.66 -0.88
CA ARG A 105 25.83 6.90 -0.39
C ARG A 105 26.14 7.81 -1.57
N LYS A 106 26.28 9.10 -1.32
CA LYS A 106 26.50 10.09 -2.40
C LYS A 106 27.74 9.75 -3.24
N GLU A 107 28.76 9.19 -2.61
CA GLU A 107 30.05 8.86 -3.21
C GLU A 107 30.05 7.49 -3.90
N ASP A 108 29.00 6.70 -3.74
CA ASP A 108 28.91 5.35 -4.31
C ASP A 108 28.73 5.41 -5.83
N LYS A 109 29.35 4.48 -6.54
CA LYS A 109 29.11 4.32 -7.97
C LYS A 109 27.64 4.01 -8.23
N GLY A 110 27.02 4.79 -9.10
CA GLY A 110 25.60 4.66 -9.46
C GLY A 110 24.66 5.35 -8.46
N SER A 111 25.16 6.27 -7.62
CA SER A 111 24.31 7.21 -6.91
C SER A 111 23.61 8.13 -7.92
N GLU A 112 22.33 8.37 -7.72
CA GLU A 112 21.48 9.14 -8.64
C GLU A 112 20.64 10.16 -7.85
N TRP A 113 20.55 11.36 -8.40
CA TRP A 113 19.60 12.40 -8.01
C TRP A 113 18.98 12.99 -9.26
N LEU A 114 17.64 13.02 -9.31
CA LEU A 114 16.89 13.60 -10.42
C LEU A 114 16.34 14.95 -10.03
N GLU A 115 16.56 15.93 -10.87
CA GLU A 115 15.84 17.19 -10.77
C GLU A 115 14.37 17.03 -11.19
N PRO A 116 13.44 17.90 -10.73
CA PRO A 116 12.02 17.79 -11.05
C PRO A 116 11.74 17.65 -12.55
N ALA A 117 12.47 18.35 -13.40
CA ALA A 117 12.33 18.27 -14.87
C ALA A 117 12.62 16.86 -15.41
N GLN A 118 13.61 16.16 -14.85
CA GLN A 118 13.94 14.79 -15.26
C GLN A 118 12.87 13.78 -14.78
N VAL A 119 12.24 14.03 -13.61
CA VAL A 119 11.11 13.23 -13.14
C VAL A 119 9.90 13.44 -14.05
N VAL A 120 9.61 14.68 -14.46
CA VAL A 120 8.56 15.01 -15.43
C VAL A 120 8.81 14.32 -16.76
N GLU A 121 10.03 14.33 -17.27
CA GLU A 121 10.37 13.62 -18.51
C GLU A 121 10.06 12.11 -18.41
N ARG A 122 10.43 11.48 -17.29
CA ARG A 122 10.12 10.06 -17.05
C ARG A 122 8.61 9.81 -16.94
N ALA A 123 7.86 10.74 -16.35
CA ALA A 123 6.41 10.68 -16.27
C ALA A 123 5.77 10.84 -17.67
N GLN A 124 6.26 11.76 -18.50
CA GLN A 124 5.82 11.93 -19.87
C GLN A 124 6.05 10.67 -20.72
N GLN A 125 7.23 10.07 -20.60
CA GLN A 125 7.53 8.80 -21.28
C GLN A 125 6.57 7.66 -20.86
N ALA A 126 6.07 7.68 -19.61
CA ALA A 126 5.05 6.72 -19.16
C ALA A 126 3.70 7.03 -19.79
N TRP A 127 3.30 8.31 -19.79
CA TRP A 127 2.05 8.78 -20.39
C TRP A 127 1.96 8.42 -21.88
N ASP A 128 3.02 8.69 -22.64
CA ASP A 128 3.11 8.39 -24.07
C ASP A 128 2.98 6.89 -24.39
N ARG A 129 3.20 6.02 -23.41
CA ARG A 129 3.02 4.56 -23.49
C ARG A 129 1.71 4.07 -22.88
N GLY A 130 0.79 4.96 -22.56
CA GLY A 130 -0.51 4.64 -21.98
C GLY A 130 -0.50 4.44 -20.47
N GLY A 131 0.56 4.86 -19.78
CA GLY A 131 0.60 4.89 -18.32
C GLY A 131 -0.30 5.97 -17.76
N THR A 132 -1.15 5.60 -16.83
CA THR A 132 -2.09 6.52 -16.16
C THR A 132 -1.66 6.91 -14.75
N GLU A 133 -0.62 6.27 -14.26
CA GLU A 133 -0.08 6.50 -12.92
C GLU A 133 1.45 6.49 -12.93
N VAL A 134 2.05 7.32 -12.07
CA VAL A 134 3.45 7.19 -11.66
C VAL A 134 3.52 6.84 -10.19
N CYS A 135 4.34 5.83 -9.86
CA CYS A 135 4.69 5.50 -8.48
C CYS A 135 6.04 6.12 -8.15
N ILE A 136 6.07 7.10 -7.24
CA ILE A 136 7.27 7.90 -6.97
C ILE A 136 7.74 7.68 -5.54
N GLN A 137 8.96 7.23 -5.39
CA GLN A 137 9.66 7.04 -4.12
C GLN A 137 11.14 7.34 -4.27
N GLY A 138 11.79 7.67 -3.16
CA GLY A 138 13.23 7.91 -3.18
C GLY A 138 13.90 7.64 -1.83
N GLY A 139 15.22 7.68 -1.85
CA GLY A 139 16.01 7.69 -0.64
C GLY A 139 15.86 9.01 0.11
N LEU A 140 16.16 9.01 1.41
CA LEU A 140 16.22 10.23 2.21
C LEU A 140 17.60 10.89 2.02
N HIS A 141 17.69 11.78 1.04
CA HIS A 141 18.93 12.47 0.73
C HIS A 141 19.23 13.52 1.83
N PRO A 142 20.41 13.53 2.45
CA PRO A 142 20.69 14.37 3.62
C PRO A 142 20.56 15.88 3.38
N LYS A 143 20.76 16.31 2.13
CA LYS A 143 20.67 17.73 1.72
C LYS A 143 19.35 18.10 1.03
N MET A 144 18.41 17.15 0.91
CA MET A 144 17.10 17.42 0.32
C MET A 144 16.27 18.28 1.25
N GLU A 145 15.68 19.32 0.71
CA GLU A 145 14.75 20.18 1.43
C GLU A 145 13.34 19.59 1.41
N GLY A 146 12.52 19.93 2.41
CA GLY A 146 11.15 19.40 2.50
C GLY A 146 10.27 19.83 1.32
N ASN A 147 10.52 21.01 0.76
CA ASN A 147 9.78 21.56 -0.37
C ASN A 147 9.95 20.75 -1.68
N TYR A 148 11.01 19.97 -1.80
CA TYR A 148 11.28 19.17 -3.00
C TYR A 148 10.13 18.21 -3.34
N TYR A 149 9.49 17.61 -2.35
CA TYR A 149 8.32 16.73 -2.56
C TYR A 149 7.16 17.47 -3.21
N ARG A 150 6.89 18.68 -2.72
CA ARG A 150 5.87 19.58 -3.27
C ARG A 150 6.18 19.98 -4.71
N GLU A 151 7.42 20.35 -4.97
CA GLU A 151 7.90 20.74 -6.30
C GLU A 151 7.74 19.61 -7.32
N LEU A 152 8.03 18.35 -6.94
CA LEU A 152 7.82 17.20 -7.80
C LEU A 152 6.34 17.04 -8.19
N VAL A 153 5.42 17.10 -7.21
CA VAL A 153 3.99 16.95 -7.46
C VAL A 153 3.49 18.05 -8.38
N LEU A 154 3.84 19.31 -8.09
CA LEU A 154 3.43 20.45 -8.90
C LEU A 154 3.99 20.38 -10.33
N ALA A 155 5.26 20.03 -10.50
CA ALA A 155 5.88 19.92 -11.82
C ALA A 155 5.20 18.86 -12.68
N ILE A 156 4.89 17.70 -12.11
CA ILE A 156 4.19 16.63 -12.83
C ILE A 156 2.77 17.08 -13.16
N LYS A 157 2.01 17.65 -12.22
CA LYS A 157 0.63 18.10 -12.45
C LYS A 157 0.54 19.26 -13.44
N ALA A 158 1.53 20.12 -13.49
CA ALA A 158 1.60 21.19 -14.50
C ALA A 158 1.78 20.64 -15.93
N ALA A 159 2.58 19.58 -16.09
CA ALA A 159 2.83 18.94 -17.39
C ALA A 159 1.76 17.91 -17.75
N LEU A 160 1.27 17.16 -16.80
CA LEU A 160 0.37 16.01 -16.96
C LEU A 160 -0.77 16.08 -15.93
N PRO A 161 -1.77 16.92 -16.12
CA PRO A 161 -2.86 17.15 -15.14
C PRO A 161 -3.61 15.87 -14.77
N ASP A 162 -3.81 14.96 -15.72
CA ASP A 162 -4.57 13.73 -15.54
C ASP A 162 -3.74 12.54 -15.03
N MET A 163 -2.40 12.67 -14.95
CA MET A 163 -1.54 11.63 -14.41
C MET A 163 -1.83 11.43 -12.92
N HIS A 164 -2.20 10.21 -12.51
CA HIS A 164 -2.30 9.89 -11.09
C HIS A 164 -0.91 9.81 -10.46
N ILE A 165 -0.72 10.51 -9.35
CA ILE A 165 0.52 10.48 -8.58
C ILE A 165 0.31 9.62 -7.34
N HIS A 166 0.90 8.43 -7.35
CA HIS A 166 0.99 7.52 -6.22
C HIS A 166 2.39 7.67 -5.61
N ALA A 167 2.50 8.47 -4.56
CA ALA A 167 3.84 8.89 -4.16
C ALA A 167 4.01 9.03 -2.66
N PHE A 168 5.23 8.86 -2.32
CA PHE A 168 5.93 9.02 -1.06
C PHE A 168 5.52 8.02 0.02
N SER A 169 6.52 7.33 0.53
CA SER A 169 6.35 6.45 1.68
C SER A 169 6.06 7.24 2.96
N PRO A 170 5.49 6.63 3.99
CA PRO A 170 5.34 7.26 5.31
C PRO A 170 6.65 7.82 5.85
N PHE A 171 7.79 7.22 5.50
CA PHE A 171 9.10 7.68 5.92
C PHE A 171 9.55 8.95 5.20
N GLU A 172 9.23 9.07 3.92
CA GLU A 172 9.44 10.30 3.15
C GLU A 172 8.54 11.42 3.64
N VAL A 173 7.29 11.13 4.00
CA VAL A 173 6.37 12.09 4.63
C VAL A 173 6.90 12.59 5.96
N TRP A 174 7.39 11.68 6.82
CA TRP A 174 8.08 12.09 8.05
C TRP A 174 9.25 13.03 7.75
N TYR A 175 10.12 12.65 6.81
CA TYR A 175 11.28 13.43 6.46
C TYR A 175 10.90 14.83 5.90
N GLY A 176 9.97 14.87 4.97
CA GLY A 176 9.49 16.11 4.35
C GLY A 176 8.85 17.05 5.37
N ALA A 177 7.99 16.53 6.24
CA ALA A 177 7.34 17.31 7.30
C ALA A 177 8.37 17.92 8.27
N VAL A 178 9.35 17.13 8.74
CA VAL A 178 10.42 17.59 9.61
C VAL A 178 11.26 18.67 8.93
N LYS A 179 11.66 18.48 7.68
CA LYS A 179 12.45 19.44 6.91
C LYS A 179 11.69 20.72 6.60
N SER A 180 10.39 20.65 6.40
CA SER A 180 9.50 21.80 6.16
C SER A 180 9.03 22.47 7.46
N LYS A 181 9.32 21.89 8.62
CA LYS A 181 8.82 22.33 9.95
C LYS A 181 7.29 22.38 10.01
N LEU A 182 6.63 21.42 9.38
CA LEU A 182 5.18 21.28 9.34
C LEU A 182 4.75 20.06 10.19
N SER A 183 3.48 20.06 10.63
CA SER A 183 2.85 18.84 11.12
C SER A 183 2.66 17.85 9.96
N TYR A 184 2.53 16.54 10.26
CA TYR A 184 2.21 15.54 9.22
C TYR A 184 0.90 15.87 8.49
N ARG A 185 -0.09 16.37 9.22
CA ARG A 185 -1.38 16.79 8.65
C ARG A 185 -1.21 17.92 7.65
N ASP A 186 -0.52 18.97 8.04
CA ASP A 186 -0.33 20.15 7.18
C ASP A 186 0.51 19.80 5.95
N PHE A 187 1.58 19.02 6.13
CA PHE A 187 2.42 18.56 5.03
C PHE A 187 1.63 17.69 4.03
N LEU A 188 0.83 16.74 4.52
CA LEU A 188 -0.02 15.91 3.66
C LEU A 188 -1.16 16.70 3.00
N THR A 189 -1.72 17.68 3.70
CA THR A 189 -2.74 18.58 3.12
C THR A 189 -2.15 19.38 1.98
N ASP A 190 -0.97 19.98 2.17
CA ASP A 190 -0.27 20.72 1.11
C ASP A 190 0.03 19.83 -0.11
N LEU A 191 0.56 18.62 0.09
CA LEU A 191 0.81 17.69 -1.00
C LEU A 191 -0.48 17.27 -1.73
N LYS A 192 -1.56 17.04 -1.00
CA LYS A 192 -2.88 16.74 -1.58
C LYS A 192 -3.39 17.90 -2.42
N ASP A 193 -3.30 19.12 -1.91
CA ASP A 193 -3.73 20.33 -2.61
C ASP A 193 -2.88 20.59 -3.87
N CYS A 194 -1.62 20.16 -3.87
CA CYS A 194 -0.76 20.15 -5.06
C CYS A 194 -1.13 19.05 -6.08
N GLY A 195 -1.94 18.05 -5.70
CA GLY A 195 -2.41 16.98 -6.58
C GLY A 195 -1.84 15.59 -6.31
N LEU A 196 -1.27 15.33 -5.12
CA LEU A 196 -0.95 13.98 -4.67
C LEU A 196 -2.22 13.15 -4.60
N GLY A 197 -2.27 12.02 -5.31
CA GLY A 197 -3.47 11.18 -5.42
C GLY A 197 -3.56 10.10 -4.34
N SER A 198 -2.48 9.38 -4.11
CA SER A 198 -2.41 8.31 -3.12
C SER A 198 -0.98 8.06 -2.65
N MET A 199 -0.82 7.25 -1.62
CA MET A 199 0.47 6.93 -1.03
C MET A 199 0.69 5.42 -0.96
N PRO A 200 1.89 4.91 -1.29
CA PRO A 200 2.25 3.53 -1.04
C PRO A 200 2.44 3.26 0.47
N GLY A 201 2.10 2.05 0.89
CA GLY A 201 2.33 1.59 2.26
C GLY A 201 3.77 1.15 2.55
N THR A 202 4.71 1.47 1.71
CA THR A 202 6.11 1.03 1.75
C THR A 202 6.77 1.36 3.10
N ALA A 203 7.58 0.43 3.58
CA ALA A 203 8.28 0.42 4.85
C ALA A 203 7.39 0.20 6.09
N ALA A 204 6.13 -0.18 5.90
CA ALA A 204 5.21 -0.61 6.96
C ALA A 204 5.07 -2.14 7.06
N GLU A 205 6.01 -2.90 6.50
CA GLU A 205 5.95 -4.36 6.41
C GLU A 205 6.05 -5.04 7.77
N ILE A 206 6.77 -4.42 8.72
CA ILE A 206 6.94 -4.91 10.08
C ILE A 206 6.61 -3.78 11.04
N LEU A 207 5.56 -3.95 11.82
CA LEU A 207 5.09 -2.95 12.80
C LEU A 207 5.59 -3.22 14.22
N ASP A 208 6.13 -4.39 14.50
CA ASP A 208 6.73 -4.71 15.79
C ASP A 208 8.00 -3.85 16.04
N THR A 209 7.99 -3.09 17.13
CA THR A 209 9.03 -2.11 17.43
C THR A 209 10.40 -2.76 17.68
N GLU A 210 10.46 -3.90 18.37
CA GLU A 210 11.74 -4.56 18.68
C GLU A 210 12.39 -5.11 17.42
N VAL A 211 11.58 -5.68 16.51
CA VAL A 211 12.07 -6.18 15.23
C VAL A 211 12.52 -5.03 14.35
N ARG A 212 11.73 -3.94 14.27
CA ARG A 212 12.10 -2.77 13.48
C ARG A 212 13.41 -2.13 13.94
N GLN A 213 13.66 -1.99 15.24
CA GLN A 213 14.90 -1.44 15.77
C GLN A 213 16.15 -2.24 15.36
N LYS A 214 15.99 -3.53 15.03
CA LYS A 214 17.07 -4.37 14.51
C LYS A 214 17.31 -4.18 13.00
N LEU A 215 16.30 -3.71 12.26
CA LEU A 215 16.29 -3.59 10.81
C LEU A 215 16.54 -2.15 10.32
N THR A 216 16.10 -1.17 11.08
CA THR A 216 16.21 0.26 10.75
C THR A 216 17.01 0.98 11.82
N LYS A 217 17.64 2.09 11.47
CA LYS A 217 18.33 2.95 12.43
C LYS A 217 17.42 4.08 12.89
#